data_4c01a2e3462c28fa9acad384db6b38b1
#
_entry.id   4c01a2e3462c28fa9acad384db6b38b1
#
_cell.length_a   1.000
_cell.length_b   1.000
_cell.length_c   1.000
_cell.angle_alpha   90.00
_cell.angle_beta   90.00
_cell.angle_gamma   90.00
#
_symmetry.space_group_name_H-M   'P 1'
#
loop_
_entity.id
_entity.type
_entity.pdbx_description
1 polymer ?
#
loop_
_entity_poly.entity_id
_entity_poly.type
_entity_poly.pdbx_seq_one_letter_code
_entity_poly.pdbx_strand_id
1 'polypeptide(L)'
;IDHAGRITDTGKAMVRLPLHPRLARMVVAAAAGPNAALACVVASLLEERDVFGGRPNERPTSLADRVALVTDRGRHHPLADGRAIGTVRRRADELMRRAGLRGATTGDVPDDITDALGPLLLVGYPDRLGRSRSLAGGRWRLRSGSGVSTAATDPLASSQFVVVAD
;
A
#
# COMPACT_ATOMS: atom_id res chain seq x y z
N ILE A 1 -0.93 -0.80 22.83
CA ILE A 1 -0.89 -0.78 24.32
C ILE A 1 0.33 -1.56 24.80
N ASP A 2 0.88 -1.18 25.95
CA ASP A 2 1.93 -1.92 26.65
C ASP A 2 1.34 -3.08 27.49
N HIS A 3 2.21 -3.85 28.18
CA HIS A 3 1.79 -4.97 29.03
C HIS A 3 0.92 -4.55 30.23
N ALA A 4 0.93 -3.26 30.59
CA ALA A 4 0.08 -2.69 31.64
C ALA A 4 -1.22 -2.08 31.10
N GLY A 5 -1.54 -2.29 29.82
CA GLY A 5 -2.74 -1.76 29.18
C GLY A 5 -2.70 -0.27 28.81
N ARG A 6 -1.56 0.39 28.94
CA ARG A 6 -1.41 1.82 28.63
C ARG A 6 -1.08 2.04 27.16
N ILE A 7 -1.54 3.16 26.59
CA ILE A 7 -1.21 3.54 25.21
C ILE A 7 0.29 3.85 25.08
N THR A 8 0.96 3.20 24.14
CA THR A 8 2.37 3.43 23.80
C THR A 8 2.51 4.73 22.98
N ASP A 9 3.74 5.25 22.83
CA ASP A 9 3.97 6.45 21.98
C ASP A 9 3.65 6.15 20.52
N THR A 10 3.94 4.94 20.02
CA THR A 10 3.45 4.48 18.71
C THR A 10 1.93 4.54 18.64
N GLY A 11 1.21 4.05 19.65
CA GLY A 11 -0.25 4.10 19.70
C GLY A 11 -0.78 5.54 19.68
N LYS A 12 -0.14 6.46 20.42
CA LYS A 12 -0.50 7.89 20.39
C LYS A 12 -0.28 8.51 19.01
N ALA A 13 0.80 8.16 18.32
CA ALA A 13 1.06 8.62 16.96
C ALA A 13 0.00 8.09 15.98
N MET A 14 -0.36 6.82 16.09
CA MET A 14 -1.38 6.20 15.23
C MET A 14 -2.77 6.86 15.39
N VAL A 15 -3.19 7.19 16.62
CA VAL A 15 -4.51 7.82 16.88
C VAL A 15 -4.63 9.22 16.23
N ARG A 16 -3.52 9.90 15.96
CA ARG A 16 -3.53 11.20 15.26
C ARG A 16 -3.83 11.08 13.77
N LEU A 17 -3.72 9.88 13.20
CA LEU A 17 -3.98 9.63 11.79
C LEU A 17 -5.42 9.10 11.62
N PRO A 18 -6.23 9.72 10.74
CA PRO A 18 -7.58 9.25 10.46
C PRO A 18 -7.52 8.06 9.48
N LEU A 19 -6.96 6.95 9.94
CA LEU A 19 -6.69 5.74 9.19
C LEU A 19 -7.13 4.49 9.97
N HIS A 20 -7.45 3.43 9.25
CA HIS A 20 -7.56 2.10 9.85
C HIS A 20 -6.25 1.75 10.61
N PRO A 21 -6.30 1.12 11.80
CA PRO A 21 -5.12 0.85 12.63
C PRO A 21 -3.93 0.20 11.91
N ARG A 22 -4.18 -0.71 10.97
CA ARG A 22 -3.13 -1.37 10.16
C ARG A 22 -2.35 -0.35 9.31
N LEU A 23 -3.08 0.56 8.67
CA LEU A 23 -2.50 1.60 7.82
C LEU A 23 -1.81 2.68 8.65
N ALA A 24 -2.41 3.09 9.77
CA ALA A 24 -1.78 4.01 10.71
C ALA A 24 -0.44 3.46 11.22
N ARG A 25 -0.38 2.17 11.57
CA ARG A 25 0.86 1.50 11.98
C ARG A 25 1.92 1.55 10.88
N MET A 26 1.53 1.25 9.63
CA MET A 26 2.42 1.29 8.47
C MET A 26 3.02 2.69 8.26
N VAL A 27 2.18 3.72 8.29
CA VAL A 27 2.61 5.13 8.13
C VAL A 27 3.54 5.56 9.27
N VAL A 28 3.17 5.26 10.53
CA VAL A 28 4.00 5.63 11.70
C VAL A 28 5.35 4.91 11.68
N ALA A 29 5.40 3.64 11.28
CA ALA A 29 6.64 2.89 11.19
C ALA A 29 7.58 3.43 10.10
N ALA A 30 7.03 3.95 9.01
CA ALA A 30 7.81 4.52 7.90
C ALA A 30 8.20 5.99 8.10
N ALA A 31 7.59 6.71 9.04
CA ALA A 31 7.64 8.18 9.14
C ALA A 31 9.05 8.78 9.27
N ALA A 32 10.00 8.04 9.85
CA ALA A 32 11.40 8.50 10.00
C ALA A 32 12.33 8.04 8.86
N GLY A 33 11.82 7.31 7.87
CA GLY A 33 12.61 6.69 6.81
C GLY A 33 12.32 7.26 5.42
N PRO A 34 13.06 6.82 4.41
CA PRO A 34 12.93 7.28 3.03
C PRO A 34 11.56 6.94 2.41
N ASN A 35 10.85 5.95 2.96
CA ASN A 35 9.58 5.48 2.43
C ASN A 35 8.35 6.15 3.09
N ALA A 36 8.54 7.26 3.81
CA ALA A 36 7.47 7.93 4.53
C ALA A 36 6.36 8.46 3.58
N ALA A 37 6.76 9.10 2.46
CA ALA A 37 5.82 9.56 1.44
C ALA A 37 5.09 8.38 0.78
N LEU A 38 5.82 7.32 0.41
CA LEU A 38 5.24 6.08 -0.13
C LEU A 38 4.19 5.48 0.81
N ALA A 39 4.47 5.44 2.12
CA ALA A 39 3.53 4.91 3.11
C ALA A 39 2.21 5.69 3.13
N CYS A 40 2.26 7.02 3.01
CA CYS A 40 1.06 7.87 2.95
C CYS A 40 0.28 7.63 1.65
N VAL A 41 0.96 7.49 0.51
CA VAL A 41 0.32 7.17 -0.79
C VAL A 41 -0.35 5.80 -0.73
N VAL A 42 0.35 4.77 -0.24
CA VAL A 42 -0.19 3.40 -0.10
C VAL A 42 -1.39 3.37 0.84
N ALA A 43 -1.31 4.04 2.00
CA ALA A 43 -2.42 4.11 2.93
C ALA A 43 -3.65 4.77 2.29
N SER A 44 -3.46 5.84 1.52
CA SER A 44 -4.55 6.53 0.82
C SER A 44 -5.17 5.66 -0.28
N LEU A 45 -4.35 4.90 -1.03
CA LEU A 45 -4.82 3.97 -2.06
C LEU A 45 -5.68 2.84 -1.47
N LEU A 46 -5.35 2.37 -0.27
CA LEU A 46 -6.05 1.26 0.39
C LEU A 46 -7.32 1.68 1.13
N GLU A 47 -7.50 2.97 1.42
CA GLU A 47 -8.74 3.49 2.04
C GLU A 47 -9.73 4.09 1.04
N GLU A 48 -9.23 4.59 -0.08
CA GLU A 48 -10.05 5.25 -1.07
C GLU A 48 -10.51 4.28 -2.17
N ARG A 49 -11.43 4.74 -3.00
CA ARG A 49 -11.85 4.01 -4.19
C ARG A 49 -10.66 3.76 -5.12
N ASP A 50 -10.62 2.57 -5.74
CA ASP A 50 -9.59 2.19 -6.70
C ASP A 50 -9.41 3.26 -7.79
N VAL A 51 -8.15 3.57 -8.09
CA VAL A 51 -7.74 4.51 -9.15
C VAL A 51 -7.93 3.93 -10.56
N PHE A 52 -8.20 2.64 -10.67
CA PHE A 52 -8.63 2.01 -11.91
C PHE A 52 -10.15 1.87 -11.96
N GLY A 53 -10.76 2.34 -13.03
CA GLY A 53 -12.14 2.06 -13.41
C GLY A 53 -12.31 0.64 -13.97
N GLY A 54 -13.42 0.40 -14.70
CA GLY A 54 -13.68 -0.89 -15.32
C GLY A 54 -14.07 -2.00 -14.34
N ARG A 55 -14.13 -3.23 -14.82
CA ARG A 55 -14.47 -4.41 -14.02
C ARG A 55 -13.28 -4.87 -13.18
N PRO A 56 -13.49 -5.48 -12.00
CA PRO A 56 -12.38 -5.92 -11.14
C PRO A 56 -11.36 -6.83 -11.84
N ASN A 57 -11.80 -7.73 -12.71
CA ASN A 57 -10.94 -8.66 -13.45
C ASN A 57 -10.16 -8.04 -14.61
N GLU A 58 -10.43 -6.78 -14.96
CA GLU A 58 -9.73 -6.02 -16.01
C GLU A 58 -8.62 -5.12 -15.42
N ARG A 59 -8.62 -4.94 -14.09
CA ARG A 59 -7.70 -4.04 -13.41
C ARG A 59 -6.35 -4.72 -13.16
N PRO A 60 -5.23 -3.97 -13.25
CA PRO A 60 -3.95 -4.46 -12.79
C PRO A 60 -4.02 -4.94 -11.34
N THR A 61 -3.43 -6.10 -11.04
CA THR A 61 -3.41 -6.66 -9.69
C THR A 61 -2.40 -5.95 -8.80
N SER A 62 -1.27 -5.50 -9.39
CA SER A 62 -0.18 -4.88 -8.65
C SER A 62 -0.56 -3.53 -8.03
N LEU A 63 -0.26 -3.37 -6.75
CA LEU A 63 -0.36 -2.06 -6.08
C LEU A 63 0.66 -1.05 -6.62
N ALA A 64 1.80 -1.52 -7.16
CA ALA A 64 2.81 -0.66 -7.76
C ALA A 64 2.25 0.14 -8.95
N ASP A 65 1.38 -0.46 -9.76
CA ASP A 65 0.73 0.25 -10.87
C ASP A 65 -0.17 1.40 -10.38
N ARG A 66 -0.85 1.19 -9.25
CA ARG A 66 -1.67 2.23 -8.61
C ARG A 66 -0.81 3.36 -8.04
N VAL A 67 0.29 3.02 -7.37
CA VAL A 67 1.25 4.01 -6.88
C VAL A 67 1.76 4.84 -8.03
N ALA A 68 2.21 4.21 -9.12
CA ALA A 68 2.75 4.91 -10.28
C ALA A 68 1.74 5.88 -10.92
N LEU A 69 0.44 5.53 -11.01
CA LEU A 69 -0.60 6.47 -11.49
C LEU A 69 -0.80 7.69 -10.56
N VAL A 70 -0.57 7.51 -9.27
CA VAL A 70 -0.72 8.60 -8.29
C VAL A 70 0.51 9.50 -8.27
N THR A 71 1.71 8.94 -8.37
CA THR A 71 2.98 9.67 -8.20
C THR A 71 3.47 10.29 -9.49
N ASP A 72 3.38 9.58 -10.61
CA ASP A 72 3.79 10.07 -11.94
C ASP A 72 2.60 10.74 -12.66
N ARG A 73 2.71 12.06 -12.87
CA ARG A 73 1.68 12.86 -13.58
C ARG A 73 1.66 12.61 -15.08
N GLY A 74 2.73 12.09 -15.66
CA GLY A 74 2.85 11.73 -17.06
C GLY A 74 2.33 10.34 -17.39
N ARG A 75 2.10 9.51 -16.38
CA ARG A 75 1.63 8.15 -16.59
C ARG A 75 0.16 8.09 -16.99
N HIS A 76 -0.12 7.40 -18.07
CA HIS A 76 -1.45 7.18 -18.58
C HIS A 76 -1.80 5.70 -18.58
N HIS A 77 -3.07 5.39 -18.32
CA HIS A 77 -3.60 4.03 -18.41
C HIS A 77 -5.07 4.13 -18.91
N PRO A 78 -5.52 3.26 -19.82
CA PRO A 78 -6.89 3.33 -20.37
C PRO A 78 -7.99 3.23 -19.29
N LEU A 79 -7.73 2.52 -18.21
CA LEU A 79 -8.66 2.36 -17.09
C LEU A 79 -8.45 3.38 -15.96
N ALA A 80 -7.56 4.36 -16.11
CA ALA A 80 -7.30 5.34 -15.05
C ALA A 80 -8.52 6.24 -14.80
N ASP A 81 -8.93 6.33 -13.51
CA ASP A 81 -9.97 7.25 -13.04
C ASP A 81 -9.31 8.52 -12.48
N GLY A 82 -9.29 9.60 -13.26
CA GLY A 82 -8.66 10.85 -12.87
C GLY A 82 -9.25 11.49 -11.61
N ARG A 83 -10.55 11.27 -11.31
CA ARG A 83 -11.17 11.76 -10.08
C ARG A 83 -10.67 10.99 -8.86
N ALA A 84 -10.62 9.66 -8.95
CA ALA A 84 -10.09 8.82 -7.89
C ALA A 84 -8.61 9.13 -7.63
N ILE A 85 -7.78 9.26 -8.67
CA ILE A 85 -6.37 9.67 -8.58
C ILE A 85 -6.24 11.02 -7.84
N GLY A 86 -7.04 12.02 -8.23
CA GLY A 86 -7.05 13.33 -7.59
C GLY A 86 -7.44 13.27 -6.11
N THR A 87 -8.37 12.38 -5.75
CA THR A 87 -8.78 12.17 -4.35
C THR A 87 -7.66 11.53 -3.54
N VAL A 88 -7.05 10.46 -4.06
CA VAL A 88 -5.91 9.79 -3.41
C VAL A 88 -4.74 10.75 -3.20
N ARG A 89 -4.39 11.57 -4.19
CA ARG A 89 -3.33 12.59 -4.07
C ARG A 89 -3.59 13.55 -2.91
N ARG A 90 -4.78 14.16 -2.87
CA ARG A 90 -5.15 15.09 -1.77
C ARG A 90 -5.11 14.41 -0.41
N ARG A 91 -5.59 13.16 -0.34
CA ARG A 91 -5.55 12.38 0.90
C ARG A 91 -4.14 12.07 1.36
N ALA A 92 -3.27 11.66 0.44
CA ALA A 92 -1.86 11.40 0.71
C ALA A 92 -1.13 12.66 1.21
N ASP A 93 -1.32 13.81 0.56
CA ASP A 93 -0.74 15.08 0.98
C ASP A 93 -1.25 15.50 2.39
N GLU A 94 -2.52 15.26 2.70
CA GLU A 94 -3.05 15.49 4.05
C GLU A 94 -2.42 14.57 5.08
N LEU A 95 -2.28 13.28 4.77
CA LEU A 95 -1.63 12.31 5.67
C LEU A 95 -0.16 12.66 5.90
N MET A 96 0.58 13.09 4.88
CA MET A 96 1.96 13.56 5.03
C MET A 96 2.05 14.74 6.02
N ARG A 97 1.16 15.71 5.90
CA ARG A 97 1.10 16.84 6.86
C ARG A 97 0.82 16.36 8.28
N ARG A 98 -0.15 15.45 8.47
CA ARG A 98 -0.51 14.90 9.79
C ARG A 98 0.58 14.02 10.39
N ALA A 99 1.32 13.32 9.55
CA ALA A 99 2.48 12.53 9.95
C ALA A 99 3.73 13.38 10.25
N GLY A 100 3.66 14.70 10.06
CA GLY A 100 4.77 15.62 10.31
C GLY A 100 5.80 15.72 9.18
N LEU A 101 5.49 15.20 8.00
CA LEU A 101 6.36 15.25 6.81
C LEU A 101 6.20 16.61 6.13
N ARG A 102 6.84 17.64 6.69
CA ARG A 102 6.71 19.02 6.20
C ARG A 102 7.30 19.17 4.81
N GLY A 103 6.48 19.70 3.88
CA GLY A 103 6.89 19.95 2.50
C GLY A 103 6.88 18.71 1.60
N ALA A 104 6.67 17.52 2.14
CA ALA A 104 6.56 16.32 1.33
C ALA A 104 5.26 16.30 0.51
N THR A 105 5.37 15.77 -0.70
CA THR A 105 4.27 15.62 -1.68
C THR A 105 4.28 14.21 -2.26
N THR A 106 3.27 13.86 -3.03
CA THR A 106 3.24 12.59 -3.77
C THR A 106 4.38 12.46 -4.79
N GLY A 107 5.00 13.56 -5.21
CA GLY A 107 6.17 13.55 -6.10
C GLY A 107 7.49 13.17 -5.42
N ASP A 108 7.52 13.11 -4.08
CA ASP A 108 8.72 12.71 -3.33
C ASP A 108 8.79 11.19 -3.09
N VAL A 109 7.85 10.43 -3.67
CA VAL A 109 7.93 8.96 -3.67
C VAL A 109 9.03 8.53 -4.64
N PRO A 110 9.96 7.64 -4.23
CA PRO A 110 11.00 7.12 -5.13
C PRO A 110 10.43 6.48 -6.39
N ASP A 111 11.10 6.62 -7.53
CA ASP A 111 10.69 6.01 -8.80
C ASP A 111 10.71 4.47 -8.71
N ASP A 112 11.72 3.92 -8.05
CA ASP A 112 11.80 2.48 -7.78
C ASP A 112 11.26 2.17 -6.38
N ILE A 113 10.08 1.61 -6.35
CA ILE A 113 9.39 1.17 -5.12
C ILE A 113 9.35 -0.35 -4.98
N THR A 114 9.98 -1.08 -5.90
CA THR A 114 9.87 -2.55 -6.00
C THR A 114 10.30 -3.22 -4.70
N ASP A 115 11.45 -2.83 -4.15
CA ASP A 115 11.99 -3.40 -2.92
C ASP A 115 11.34 -2.80 -1.65
N ALA A 116 10.70 -1.64 -1.75
CA ALA A 116 10.13 -0.95 -0.60
C ALA A 116 8.68 -1.37 -0.31
N LEU A 117 7.89 -1.63 -1.35
CA LEU A 117 6.44 -1.81 -1.24
C LEU A 117 6.06 -3.06 -0.43
N GLY A 118 6.70 -4.20 -0.69
CA GLY A 118 6.43 -5.45 0.02
C GLY A 118 6.71 -5.36 1.53
N PRO A 119 7.92 -4.96 1.96
CA PRO A 119 8.23 -4.73 3.37
C PRO A 119 7.31 -3.73 4.05
N LEU A 120 6.95 -2.64 3.36
CA LEU A 120 6.04 -1.63 3.87
C LEU A 120 4.65 -2.22 4.15
N LEU A 121 4.07 -2.93 3.20
CA LEU A 121 2.78 -3.61 3.37
C LEU A 121 2.82 -4.64 4.50
N LEU A 122 3.94 -5.35 4.65
CA LEU A 122 4.10 -6.36 5.69
C LEU A 122 3.99 -5.79 7.11
N VAL A 123 4.34 -4.52 7.32
CA VAL A 123 4.14 -3.84 8.61
C VAL A 123 2.67 -3.75 8.98
N GLY A 124 1.80 -3.44 8.02
CA GLY A 124 0.35 -3.34 8.23
C GLY A 124 -0.36 -4.69 8.19
N TYR A 125 0.11 -5.62 7.36
CA TYR A 125 -0.54 -6.88 7.04
C TYR A 125 0.36 -8.11 7.25
N PRO A 126 0.93 -8.32 8.46
CA PRO A 126 1.88 -9.42 8.72
C PRO A 126 1.24 -10.82 8.62
N ASP A 127 -0.07 -10.90 8.78
CA ASP A 127 -0.87 -12.12 8.65
C ASP A 127 -1.18 -12.47 7.19
N ARG A 128 -0.98 -11.52 6.27
CA ARG A 128 -1.30 -11.66 4.84
C ARG A 128 -0.08 -11.85 3.95
N LEU A 129 1.06 -12.20 4.50
CA LEU A 129 2.22 -12.68 3.75
C LEU A 129 1.89 -14.03 3.13
N GLY A 130 1.96 -14.11 1.82
CA GLY A 130 1.77 -15.32 1.04
C GLY A 130 3.11 -15.87 0.53
N ARG A 131 3.29 -17.20 0.65
CA ARG A 131 4.39 -17.94 0.03
C ARG A 131 3.85 -18.74 -1.13
N SER A 132 4.54 -18.69 -2.28
CA SER A 132 4.18 -19.46 -3.47
C SER A 132 4.18 -20.96 -3.16
N ARG A 133 3.18 -21.66 -3.71
CA ARG A 133 3.06 -23.13 -3.63
C ARG A 133 3.76 -23.83 -4.78
N SER A 134 4.05 -23.11 -5.88
CA SER A 134 4.82 -23.59 -7.03
C SER A 134 5.38 -22.38 -7.77
N LEU A 135 6.57 -22.48 -8.34
CA LEU A 135 7.27 -21.37 -9.02
C LEU A 135 6.59 -20.88 -10.31
N ALA A 136 5.51 -21.49 -10.74
CA ALA A 136 4.83 -21.17 -12.00
C ALA A 136 3.32 -21.33 -11.87
N GLY A 137 2.64 -20.50 -11.11
CA GLY A 137 1.22 -20.74 -11.02
C GLY A 137 0.34 -19.68 -10.38
N GLY A 138 0.88 -18.54 -9.99
CA GLY A 138 0.10 -17.47 -9.40
C GLY A 138 -0.75 -17.91 -8.20
N ARG A 139 -0.26 -18.84 -7.38
CA ARG A 139 -0.95 -19.39 -6.21
C ARG A 139 -0.07 -19.31 -4.97
N TRP A 140 -0.60 -18.71 -3.91
CA TRP A 140 0.12 -18.55 -2.64
C TRP A 140 -0.72 -19.07 -1.48
N ARG A 141 -0.03 -19.48 -0.42
CA ARG A 141 -0.63 -19.74 0.88
C ARG A 141 -0.25 -18.60 1.81
N LEU A 142 -1.24 -17.92 2.35
CA LEU A 142 -1.06 -16.87 3.32
C LEU A 142 -0.66 -17.45 4.69
N ARG A 143 0.02 -16.63 5.49
CA ARG A 143 0.35 -16.96 6.87
C ARG A 143 -0.91 -17.23 7.72
N SER A 144 -2.04 -16.61 7.40
CA SER A 144 -3.35 -16.88 7.99
C SER A 144 -3.90 -18.28 7.67
N GLY A 145 -3.29 -19.02 6.73
CA GLY A 145 -3.75 -20.33 6.27
C GLY A 145 -4.60 -20.30 5.01
N SER A 146 -5.12 -19.13 4.62
CA SER A 146 -5.93 -18.99 3.40
C SER A 146 -5.09 -19.12 2.12
N GLY A 147 -5.70 -19.56 1.04
CA GLY A 147 -5.12 -19.57 -0.30
C GLY A 147 -5.52 -18.32 -1.07
N VAL A 148 -4.59 -17.75 -1.86
CA VAL A 148 -4.89 -16.69 -2.83
C VAL A 148 -4.29 -17.05 -4.18
N SER A 149 -4.88 -16.51 -5.25
CA SER A 149 -4.40 -16.76 -6.61
C SER A 149 -4.63 -15.55 -7.50
N THR A 150 -3.80 -15.44 -8.53
CA THR A 150 -3.98 -14.53 -9.66
C THR A 150 -3.93 -15.31 -10.98
N ALA A 151 -4.21 -14.65 -12.09
CA ALA A 151 -4.07 -15.26 -13.42
C ALA A 151 -2.59 -15.63 -13.67
N ALA A 152 -2.35 -16.75 -14.36
CA ALA A 152 -0.98 -17.19 -14.68
C ALA A 152 -0.21 -16.18 -15.55
N THR A 153 -0.93 -15.31 -16.26
CA THR A 153 -0.39 -14.23 -17.10
C THR A 153 -0.07 -12.95 -16.32
N ASP A 154 -0.46 -12.89 -15.03
CA ASP A 154 -0.18 -11.73 -14.19
C ASP A 154 1.33 -11.65 -13.88
N PRO A 155 1.95 -10.46 -13.95
CA PRO A 155 3.38 -10.31 -13.62
C PRO A 155 3.76 -10.82 -12.23
N LEU A 156 2.83 -10.79 -11.27
CA LEU A 156 3.06 -11.29 -9.92
C LEU A 156 3.05 -12.83 -9.83
N ALA A 157 2.55 -13.54 -10.86
CA ALA A 157 2.38 -14.99 -10.82
C ALA A 157 3.68 -15.77 -10.58
N SER A 158 4.84 -15.20 -10.94
CA SER A 158 6.18 -15.75 -10.70
C SER A 158 6.79 -15.35 -9.34
N SER A 159 6.14 -14.49 -8.57
CA SER A 159 6.68 -14.02 -7.30
C SER A 159 6.70 -15.12 -6.24
N GLN A 160 7.84 -15.29 -5.57
CA GLN A 160 7.97 -16.25 -4.47
C GLN A 160 7.14 -15.84 -3.25
N PHE A 161 7.05 -14.54 -2.99
CA PHE A 161 6.29 -13.96 -1.90
C PHE A 161 5.40 -12.83 -2.40
N VAL A 162 4.23 -12.71 -1.79
CA VAL A 162 3.29 -11.60 -2.00
C VAL A 162 2.73 -11.13 -0.66
N VAL A 163 2.34 -9.87 -0.57
CA VAL A 163 1.54 -9.36 0.54
C VAL A 163 0.19 -8.93 -0.01
N VAL A 164 -0.88 -9.47 0.53
CA VAL A 164 -2.26 -9.17 0.10
C VAL A 164 -2.85 -8.12 1.03
N ALA A 165 -3.08 -6.92 0.54
CA ALA A 165 -3.56 -5.80 1.35
C ALA A 165 -5.09 -5.72 1.46
N ASP A 166 -5.82 -6.45 0.61
CA ASP A 166 -7.28 -6.52 0.60
C ASP A 166 -7.77 -7.98 0.67
#